data_5c139f2221ed9406d404296fbc60ec66
#
_entry.id   5c139f2221ed9406d404296fbc60ec66
#
_cell.length_a   1.000
_cell.length_b   1.000
_cell.length_c   1.000
_cell.angle_alpha   90.00
_cell.angle_beta   90.00
_cell.angle_gamma   90.00
#
_symmetry.space_group_name_H-M   'P 1'
#
loop_
_entity.id
_entity.type
_entity.pdbx_description
1 polymer ?
#
loop_
_entity_poly.entity_id
_entity_poly.type
_entity_poly.pdbx_seq_one_letter_code
_entity_poly.pdbx_strand_id
1 'polypeptide(L)'
;MLSSIGAFSQNKPEIKMYGFVRTFSTVDTRLSKSGTGELYYYVPLDHKYNANGEDLNALTTAKTAALTSRLGINTSWKSGSISVKGKIEADFYSGLSGITGTAAFRLRQAYFDILTPYSDIRMGQAWHPMAADMPDVIALEVGVPFGPFSRTPQLTVNTDWGTDCFYTTVSLLTQMQYTSAGPEGNSANYAKYTGFILPECYIGATYHKGGFLGRIGVHENTIKPRYMGLVEGESAFVSDRMTTFSAFMFLQYKQGLFSAKAKSVLAQGGEHMNMLGGYGISKKFTAAGEDGHYEYTPTLTTSSWASFSYGKKYRASLFLGYARNLGTMGDLLEIEDGSGLVDSRQNYLAKNTYSNLNATYRVSPTISWNFGPVTLALEYSYSAAQYGEYKSYIAVDGTKYSQCVGLNGLASEGKHWVGNHRIQFMSKFTF
;
A
#
# COMPACT_ATOMS: atom_id res chain seq x y z
N MET A 1 44.41 37.39 -14.36
CA MET A 1 43.11 37.88 -13.86
C MET A 1 42.40 36.71 -13.15
N LEU A 2 42.60 36.57 -11.87
CA LEU A 2 41.84 35.66 -11.01
C LEU A 2 40.79 36.50 -10.32
N SER A 3 39.59 36.55 -10.91
CA SER A 3 38.46 37.30 -10.31
C SER A 3 37.76 36.44 -9.29
N SER A 4 37.86 36.87 -8.05
CA SER A 4 36.95 36.70 -6.92
C SER A 4 35.90 35.58 -7.01
N ILE A 5 36.25 34.44 -6.43
CA ILE A 5 35.25 33.50 -5.91
C ILE A 5 34.60 34.25 -4.72
N GLY A 6 33.40 34.75 -4.92
CA GLY A 6 32.61 35.39 -3.89
C GLY A 6 32.49 34.46 -2.70
N ALA A 7 32.83 34.98 -1.52
CA ALA A 7 32.62 34.29 -0.25
C ALA A 7 31.13 33.96 -0.12
N PHE A 8 30.76 32.70 -0.34
CA PHE A 8 29.44 32.23 0.05
C PHE A 8 29.34 32.36 1.57
N SER A 9 28.51 33.29 2.01
CA SER A 9 28.12 33.36 3.41
C SER A 9 27.61 32.00 3.81
N GLN A 10 28.37 31.26 4.61
CA GLN A 10 28.03 29.92 5.09
C GLN A 10 26.93 30.05 6.15
N ASN A 11 25.68 30.24 5.72
CA ASN A 11 24.55 29.96 6.60
C ASN A 11 24.57 28.45 6.90
N LYS A 12 24.87 28.12 8.17
CA LYS A 12 24.86 26.71 8.61
C LYS A 12 23.44 26.15 8.47
N PRO A 13 23.29 24.88 8.08
CA PRO A 13 22.00 24.22 8.08
C PRO A 13 21.35 24.27 9.46
N GLU A 14 20.07 24.62 9.50
CA GLU A 14 19.25 24.49 10.70
C GLU A 14 18.85 23.01 10.86
N ILE A 15 18.93 22.49 12.09
CA ILE A 15 18.59 21.10 12.41
C ILE A 15 17.52 21.11 13.50
N LYS A 16 16.40 20.42 13.26
CA LYS A 16 15.30 20.26 14.22
C LYS A 16 14.99 18.78 14.42
N MET A 17 15.09 18.33 15.66
CA MET A 17 14.60 17.01 16.05
C MET A 17 13.11 17.06 16.35
N TYR A 18 12.41 15.97 16.08
CA TYR A 18 11.01 15.77 16.43
C TYR A 18 10.73 14.31 16.67
N GLY A 19 9.66 14.02 17.37
CA GLY A 19 9.26 12.65 17.58
C GLY A 19 7.99 12.50 18.39
N PHE A 20 7.65 11.27 18.68
CA PHE A 20 6.60 10.93 19.62
C PHE A 20 6.78 9.53 20.21
N VAL A 21 6.36 9.39 21.44
CA VAL A 21 6.07 8.09 22.07
C VAL A 21 4.60 7.81 21.90
N ARG A 22 4.25 6.58 21.49
CA ARG A 22 2.87 6.21 21.21
C ARG A 22 2.57 4.79 21.69
N THR A 23 1.45 4.62 22.39
CA THR A 23 0.95 3.33 22.81
C THR A 23 -0.42 3.09 22.22
N PHE A 24 -0.66 1.85 21.81
CA PHE A 24 -1.96 1.35 21.39
C PHE A 24 -2.41 0.21 22.26
N SER A 25 -3.71 0.19 22.59
CA SER A 25 -4.42 -0.98 23.11
C SER A 25 -5.57 -1.30 22.17
N THR A 26 -5.67 -2.55 21.73
CA THR A 26 -6.68 -3.00 20.77
C THR A 26 -7.41 -4.22 21.30
N VAL A 27 -8.71 -4.31 21.00
CA VAL A 27 -9.53 -5.50 21.16
C VAL A 27 -10.20 -5.78 19.84
N ASP A 28 -10.06 -7.00 19.31
CA ASP A 28 -10.64 -7.48 18.08
C ASP A 28 -11.53 -8.69 18.36
N THR A 29 -12.65 -8.83 17.65
CA THR A 29 -13.58 -9.98 17.78
C THR A 29 -13.29 -11.10 16.80
N ARG A 30 -12.36 -10.88 15.85
CA ARG A 30 -12.01 -11.84 14.81
C ARG A 30 -10.55 -11.70 14.41
N LEU A 31 -9.88 -12.81 14.11
CA LEU A 31 -8.54 -12.80 13.54
C LEU A 31 -8.53 -12.09 12.18
N SER A 32 -7.41 -11.45 11.86
CA SER A 32 -7.21 -10.71 10.63
C SER A 32 -5.89 -11.06 9.95
N LYS A 33 -5.79 -10.72 8.67
CA LYS A 33 -4.49 -10.50 8.06
C LYS A 33 -3.89 -9.28 8.75
N SER A 34 -2.78 -9.45 9.45
CA SER A 34 -2.20 -8.42 10.32
C SER A 34 -0.71 -8.24 10.08
N GLY A 35 -0.15 -7.21 10.68
CA GLY A 35 1.28 -6.91 10.68
C GLY A 35 1.64 -5.98 11.84
N THR A 36 2.95 -5.69 12.01
CA THR A 36 3.46 -4.76 13.03
C THR A 36 2.92 -5.12 14.42
N GLY A 37 3.14 -6.38 14.84
CA GLY A 37 2.66 -6.87 16.13
C GLY A 37 1.13 -6.87 16.25
N GLU A 38 0.40 -7.13 15.16
CA GLU A 38 -1.07 -7.13 15.05
C GLU A 38 -1.73 -5.77 15.28
N LEU A 39 -0.96 -4.71 15.41
CA LEU A 39 -1.51 -3.35 15.45
C LEU A 39 -1.99 -2.89 14.07
N TYR A 40 -1.39 -3.41 13.01
CA TYR A 40 -1.84 -3.20 11.63
C TYR A 40 -2.89 -4.24 11.29
N TYR A 41 -4.07 -3.80 10.88
CA TYR A 41 -5.21 -4.65 10.52
C TYR A 41 -5.54 -4.47 9.04
N TYR A 42 -5.49 -5.55 8.26
CA TYR A 42 -5.74 -5.48 6.82
C TYR A 42 -7.20 -5.82 6.47
N VAL A 43 -7.56 -7.10 6.59
CA VAL A 43 -8.92 -7.61 6.38
C VAL A 43 -9.22 -8.74 7.39
N PRO A 44 -10.48 -8.91 7.85
CA PRO A 44 -10.87 -10.06 8.66
C PRO A 44 -10.66 -11.36 7.87
N LEU A 45 -10.18 -12.40 8.55
CA LEU A 45 -10.02 -13.73 7.94
C LEU A 45 -11.38 -14.39 7.72
N ASP A 46 -11.49 -15.16 6.64
CA ASP A 46 -12.66 -15.97 6.32
C ASP A 46 -12.96 -17.01 7.41
N HIS A 47 -14.11 -17.67 7.34
CA HIS A 47 -14.45 -18.79 8.22
C HIS A 47 -13.42 -19.92 8.08
N LYS A 48 -13.09 -20.52 9.22
CA LYS A 48 -12.25 -21.71 9.31
C LYS A 48 -12.85 -22.64 10.34
N TYR A 49 -13.71 -23.55 9.92
CA TYR A 49 -14.38 -24.48 10.79
C TYR A 49 -13.50 -25.66 11.19
N ASN A 50 -13.54 -26.04 12.46
CA ASN A 50 -13.01 -27.31 12.95
C ASN A 50 -14.04 -28.44 12.76
N ALA A 51 -13.69 -29.65 13.17
CA ALA A 51 -14.57 -30.82 13.08
C ALA A 51 -15.89 -30.69 13.88
N ASN A 52 -15.92 -29.82 14.87
CA ASN A 52 -17.11 -29.56 15.72
C ASN A 52 -17.98 -28.42 15.16
N GLY A 53 -17.62 -27.82 14.03
CA GLY A 53 -18.34 -26.70 13.43
C GLY A 53 -18.02 -25.33 14.07
N GLU A 54 -16.99 -25.22 14.90
CA GLU A 54 -16.56 -23.94 15.51
C GLU A 54 -15.67 -23.16 14.54
N ASP A 55 -15.94 -21.87 14.39
CA ASP A 55 -15.12 -20.99 13.55
C ASP A 55 -13.86 -20.53 14.30
N LEU A 56 -12.73 -21.14 13.98
CA LEU A 56 -11.42 -20.86 14.60
C LEU A 56 -10.89 -19.43 14.36
N ASN A 57 -11.42 -18.71 13.38
CA ASN A 57 -11.07 -17.32 13.11
C ASN A 57 -11.95 -16.32 13.89
N ALA A 58 -13.07 -16.76 14.46
CA ALA A 58 -13.94 -15.96 15.34
C ALA A 58 -13.37 -15.91 16.77
N LEU A 59 -12.12 -15.49 16.91
CA LEU A 59 -11.39 -15.42 18.17
C LEU A 59 -11.25 -13.97 18.63
N THR A 60 -11.74 -13.69 19.85
CA THR A 60 -11.51 -12.38 20.47
C THR A 60 -10.07 -12.28 20.97
N THR A 61 -9.39 -11.23 20.57
CA THR A 61 -8.00 -10.96 20.97
C THR A 61 -7.85 -9.57 21.53
N ALA A 62 -6.93 -9.41 22.48
CA ALA A 62 -6.58 -8.10 23.06
C ALA A 62 -5.06 -7.92 23.07
N LYS A 63 -4.60 -6.72 22.77
CA LYS A 63 -3.17 -6.42 22.70
C LYS A 63 -2.87 -4.98 23.10
N THR A 64 -1.74 -4.80 23.77
CA THR A 64 -1.16 -3.47 24.04
C THR A 64 0.28 -3.46 23.60
N ALA A 65 0.69 -2.42 22.87
CA ALA A 65 2.06 -2.27 22.40
C ALA A 65 2.44 -0.79 22.20
N ALA A 66 3.71 -0.47 22.46
CA ALA A 66 4.31 0.84 22.22
C ALA A 66 5.08 0.92 20.87
N LEU A 67 4.87 -0.07 20.00
CA LEU A 67 5.43 -0.08 18.65
C LEU A 67 5.00 1.16 17.87
N THR A 68 5.81 1.55 16.88
CA THR A 68 5.60 2.71 16.02
C THR A 68 5.83 4.09 16.69
N SER A 69 6.36 4.14 17.91
CA SER A 69 7.01 5.35 18.41
C SER A 69 8.10 5.80 17.44
N ARG A 70 8.28 7.12 17.28
CA ARG A 70 8.98 7.66 16.12
C ARG A 70 10.00 8.71 16.51
N LEU A 71 11.10 8.73 15.79
CA LEU A 71 12.12 9.79 15.84
C LEU A 71 12.35 10.33 14.43
N GLY A 72 12.61 11.61 14.33
CA GLY A 72 12.93 12.26 13.07
C GLY A 72 13.81 13.49 13.23
N ILE A 73 14.50 13.82 12.14
CA ILE A 73 15.34 15.02 12.00
C ILE A 73 14.89 15.72 10.72
N ASN A 74 14.59 17.00 10.84
CA ASN A 74 14.43 17.89 9.70
C ASN A 74 15.64 18.82 9.63
N THR A 75 16.15 19.04 8.41
CA THR A 75 17.20 20.01 8.14
C THR A 75 16.72 21.04 7.14
N SER A 76 17.19 22.26 7.24
CA SER A 76 16.94 23.32 6.26
C SER A 76 18.16 24.19 6.06
N TRP A 77 18.39 24.56 4.80
CA TRP A 77 19.44 25.47 4.39
C TRP A 77 18.91 26.36 3.26
N LYS A 78 19.33 27.63 3.24
CA LYS A 78 18.90 28.59 2.22
C LYS A 78 20.07 29.43 1.73
N SER A 79 20.15 29.60 0.40
CA SER A 79 21.10 30.50 -0.25
C SER A 79 20.43 31.17 -1.46
N GLY A 80 20.30 32.47 -1.41
CA GLY A 80 19.56 33.24 -2.42
C GLY A 80 18.12 32.75 -2.58
N SER A 81 17.74 32.41 -3.80
CA SER A 81 16.42 31.88 -4.16
C SER A 81 16.29 30.36 -3.98
N ILE A 82 17.37 29.66 -3.67
CA ILE A 82 17.37 28.20 -3.51
C ILE A 82 17.26 27.85 -2.02
N SER A 83 16.38 26.91 -1.70
CA SER A 83 16.28 26.31 -0.36
C SER A 83 16.42 24.79 -0.46
N VAL A 84 17.18 24.20 0.45
CA VAL A 84 17.31 22.75 0.56
C VAL A 84 16.71 22.31 1.89
N LYS A 85 15.81 21.34 1.86
CA LYS A 85 15.20 20.75 3.06
C LYS A 85 15.49 19.26 3.07
N GLY A 86 15.97 18.74 4.18
CA GLY A 86 16.22 17.31 4.36
C GLY A 86 15.33 16.75 5.45
N LYS A 87 15.03 15.46 5.36
CA LYS A 87 14.27 14.72 6.36
C LYS A 87 14.82 13.29 6.51
N ILE A 88 15.04 12.90 7.76
CA ILE A 88 15.25 11.50 8.14
C ILE A 88 14.19 11.16 9.19
N GLU A 89 13.48 10.04 9.01
CA GLU A 89 12.44 9.57 9.91
C GLU A 89 12.52 8.06 10.09
N ALA A 90 12.50 7.59 11.34
CA ALA A 90 12.52 6.18 11.68
C ALA A 90 11.50 5.86 12.79
N ASP A 91 11.01 4.62 12.84
CA ASP A 91 10.13 4.12 13.89
C ASP A 91 10.52 2.72 14.36
N PHE A 92 10.05 2.35 15.53
CA PHE A 92 10.13 0.97 16.00
C PHE A 92 9.04 0.15 15.30
N TYR A 93 9.47 -0.92 14.62
CA TYR A 93 8.61 -1.74 13.79
C TYR A 93 8.65 -3.17 14.30
N SER A 94 7.67 -3.98 14.06
CA SER A 94 7.58 -5.43 14.26
C SER A 94 8.67 -6.06 15.15
N GLY A 95 8.34 -7.06 15.93
CA GLY A 95 9.33 -7.85 16.67
C GLY A 95 10.32 -8.56 15.73
N LEU A 96 11.55 -8.73 16.16
CA LEU A 96 12.54 -9.57 15.47
C LEU A 96 12.16 -11.03 15.68
N SER A 97 12.14 -11.80 14.59
CA SER A 97 11.80 -13.24 14.64
C SER A 97 12.74 -13.98 15.59
N GLY A 98 12.19 -14.79 16.48
CA GLY A 98 12.92 -15.59 17.45
C GLY A 98 13.43 -14.84 18.70
N ILE A 99 13.19 -13.51 18.81
CA ILE A 99 13.58 -12.72 19.98
C ILE A 99 12.34 -12.01 20.53
N THR A 100 11.95 -12.37 21.75
CA THR A 100 10.78 -11.80 22.41
C THR A 100 11.09 -10.41 22.96
N GLY A 101 10.14 -9.48 22.86
CA GLY A 101 10.26 -8.13 23.43
C GLY A 101 11.15 -7.17 22.63
N THR A 102 11.64 -7.55 21.46
CA THR A 102 12.47 -6.70 20.61
C THR A 102 11.67 -6.12 19.44
N ALA A 103 12.09 -4.96 18.94
CA ALA A 103 11.59 -4.33 17.75
C ALA A 103 12.74 -3.81 16.87
N ALA A 104 12.60 -3.94 15.56
CA ALA A 104 13.55 -3.36 14.62
C ALA A 104 13.36 -1.85 14.52
N PHE A 105 14.45 -1.09 14.50
CA PHE A 105 14.43 0.32 14.17
C PHE A 105 14.45 0.47 12.66
N ARG A 106 13.34 0.95 12.08
CA ARG A 106 13.11 0.98 10.63
C ARG A 106 13.22 2.38 10.08
N LEU A 107 14.00 2.55 9.00
CA LEU A 107 13.97 3.76 8.19
C LEU A 107 12.60 3.89 7.49
N ARG A 108 11.94 5.02 7.70
CA ARG A 108 10.66 5.36 7.07
C ARG A 108 10.84 6.27 5.88
N GLN A 109 11.51 7.39 6.10
CA GLN A 109 11.78 8.41 5.10
C GLN A 109 13.22 8.88 5.24
N ALA A 110 13.90 9.07 4.13
CA ALA A 110 15.22 9.68 4.04
C ALA A 110 15.32 10.36 2.67
N TYR A 111 15.10 11.66 2.63
CA TYR A 111 15.11 12.43 1.39
C TYR A 111 15.52 13.87 1.62
N PHE A 112 15.85 14.57 0.55
CA PHE A 112 15.97 15.99 0.54
C PHE A 112 15.19 16.60 -0.63
N ASP A 113 14.76 17.84 -0.44
CA ASP A 113 14.07 18.66 -1.43
C ASP A 113 14.96 19.85 -1.79
N ILE A 114 15.16 20.10 -3.08
CA ILE A 114 15.73 21.32 -3.62
C ILE A 114 14.54 22.16 -4.10
N LEU A 115 14.31 23.28 -3.44
CA LEU A 115 13.22 24.20 -3.72
C LEU A 115 13.77 25.38 -4.51
N THR A 116 13.24 25.58 -5.71
CA THR A 116 13.53 26.73 -6.57
C THR A 116 12.25 27.56 -6.78
N PRO A 117 12.32 28.75 -7.40
CA PRO A 117 11.12 29.54 -7.68
C PRO A 117 10.08 28.85 -8.57
N TYR A 118 10.48 27.86 -9.36
CA TYR A 118 9.62 27.23 -10.38
C TYR A 118 9.43 25.74 -10.19
N SER A 119 10.28 25.09 -9.39
CA SER A 119 10.27 23.65 -9.25
C SER A 119 10.79 23.20 -7.90
N ASP A 120 10.18 22.15 -7.37
CA ASP A 120 10.64 21.41 -6.21
C ASP A 120 11.13 20.04 -6.66
N ILE A 121 12.39 19.73 -6.40
CA ILE A 121 13.01 18.45 -6.77
C ILE A 121 13.27 17.64 -5.51
N ARG A 122 12.62 16.49 -5.37
CA ARG A 122 12.82 15.54 -4.27
C ARG A 122 13.69 14.37 -4.71
N MET A 123 14.68 14.03 -3.89
CA MET A 123 15.54 12.86 -4.07
C MET A 123 15.60 12.06 -2.77
N GLY A 124 15.38 10.73 -2.87
CA GLY A 124 15.45 9.79 -1.75
C GLY A 124 14.15 9.08 -1.44
N GLN A 125 14.10 8.40 -0.29
CA GLN A 125 12.94 7.60 0.12
C GLN A 125 11.88 8.48 0.79
N ALA A 126 10.71 8.58 0.17
CA ALA A 126 9.56 9.31 0.67
C ALA A 126 8.25 8.56 0.41
N TRP A 127 7.12 9.12 0.83
CA TRP A 127 5.82 8.59 0.46
C TRP A 127 5.68 8.54 -1.06
N HIS A 128 5.20 7.40 -1.57
CA HIS A 128 4.79 7.27 -2.96
C HIS A 128 3.77 8.37 -3.30
N PRO A 129 3.84 9.05 -4.45
CA PRO A 129 2.93 10.15 -4.79
C PRO A 129 1.44 9.78 -4.67
N MET A 130 1.08 8.56 -5.04
CA MET A 130 -0.28 8.05 -4.85
C MET A 130 -0.66 7.81 -3.39
N ALA A 131 0.32 7.64 -2.47
CA ALA A 131 0.08 7.31 -1.05
C ALA A 131 0.18 8.50 -0.10
N ALA A 132 0.55 9.69 -0.60
CA ALA A 132 0.84 10.85 0.24
C ALA A 132 -0.39 11.42 0.97
N ASP A 133 -1.58 11.27 0.40
CA ASP A 133 -2.83 11.78 0.96
C ASP A 133 -3.52 10.70 1.80
N MET A 134 -3.70 10.98 3.08
CA MET A 134 -4.18 10.01 4.06
C MET A 134 -5.45 10.49 4.76
N PRO A 135 -6.32 9.55 5.18
CA PRO A 135 -7.49 9.88 6.00
C PRO A 135 -7.12 10.26 7.43
N ASP A 136 -8.08 10.83 8.15
CA ASP A 136 -7.97 11.18 9.56
C ASP A 136 -8.43 10.00 10.44
N VAL A 137 -7.54 9.04 10.66
CA VAL A 137 -7.72 7.86 11.52
C VAL A 137 -6.55 7.71 12.47
N ILE A 138 -6.72 6.99 13.59
CA ILE A 138 -5.60 6.66 14.49
C ILE A 138 -4.98 5.30 14.18
N ALA A 139 -5.70 4.42 13.51
CA ALA A 139 -5.25 3.09 13.14
C ALA A 139 -3.96 3.13 12.29
N LEU A 140 -3.07 2.15 12.49
CA LEU A 140 -1.75 2.11 11.85
C LEU A 140 -1.82 1.90 10.34
N GLU A 141 -2.82 1.21 9.87
CA GLU A 141 -3.07 0.93 8.46
C GLU A 141 -3.45 2.18 7.67
N VAL A 142 -3.84 3.28 8.33
CA VAL A 142 -4.09 4.60 7.73
C VAL A 142 -4.98 4.50 6.48
N GLY A 143 -6.06 3.71 6.57
CA GLY A 143 -7.04 3.52 5.50
C GLY A 143 -6.72 2.43 4.48
N VAL A 144 -5.70 1.60 4.69
CA VAL A 144 -5.45 0.39 3.87
C VAL A 144 -6.53 -0.67 4.18
N PRO A 145 -7.03 -1.44 3.18
CA PRO A 145 -6.67 -1.49 1.76
C PRO A 145 -7.45 -0.51 0.85
N PHE A 146 -8.11 0.48 1.41
CA PHE A 146 -8.98 1.42 0.70
C PHE A 146 -8.23 2.55 -0.02
N GLY A 147 -6.91 2.53 0.05
CA GLY A 147 -6.01 3.43 -0.64
C GLY A 147 -4.56 2.95 -0.55
N PRO A 148 -3.67 3.48 -1.43
CA PRO A 148 -2.29 3.06 -1.48
C PRO A 148 -1.51 3.46 -0.23
N PHE A 149 -0.55 2.60 0.14
CA PHE A 149 0.35 2.81 1.28
C PHE A 149 1.72 2.23 0.95
N SER A 150 2.64 3.09 0.53
CA SER A 150 4.03 2.72 0.27
C SER A 150 4.96 3.93 0.42
N ARG A 151 6.20 3.66 0.76
CA ARG A 151 7.31 4.63 0.73
C ARG A 151 8.40 4.05 -0.15
N THR A 152 8.86 4.86 -1.09
CA THR A 152 9.72 4.43 -2.18
C THR A 152 10.90 5.38 -2.33
N PRO A 153 12.09 4.89 -2.70
CA PRO A 153 13.12 5.72 -3.30
C PRO A 153 12.56 6.36 -4.57
N GLN A 154 12.80 7.65 -4.75
CA GLN A 154 12.21 8.41 -5.84
C GLN A 154 13.05 9.62 -6.24
N LEU A 155 12.94 9.99 -7.51
CA LEU A 155 13.23 11.30 -8.05
C LEU A 155 11.90 11.93 -8.47
N THR A 156 11.48 12.96 -7.77
CA THR A 156 10.19 13.63 -8.02
C THR A 156 10.42 15.09 -8.32
N VAL A 157 9.81 15.59 -9.38
CA VAL A 157 9.82 16.99 -9.79
C VAL A 157 8.39 17.52 -9.75
N ASN A 158 8.16 18.55 -8.94
CA ASN A 158 6.94 19.35 -8.99
C ASN A 158 7.26 20.65 -9.74
N THR A 159 6.47 20.99 -10.74
CA THR A 159 6.62 22.22 -11.52
C THR A 159 5.43 23.13 -11.24
N ASP A 160 5.72 24.32 -10.73
CA ASP A 160 4.74 25.41 -10.58
C ASP A 160 4.61 26.15 -11.92
N TRP A 161 3.37 26.37 -12.35
CA TRP A 161 3.06 27.06 -13.61
C TRP A 161 2.75 28.55 -13.42
N GLY A 162 3.24 29.13 -12.32
CA GLY A 162 3.12 30.58 -12.05
C GLY A 162 1.72 31.02 -11.62
N THR A 163 0.88 30.09 -11.19
CA THR A 163 -0.51 30.37 -10.79
C THR A 163 -0.73 30.35 -9.29
N ASP A 164 0.28 30.03 -8.49
CA ASP A 164 0.21 29.77 -7.03
C ASP A 164 -0.85 28.77 -6.59
N CYS A 165 -1.56 28.15 -7.52
CA CYS A 165 -2.66 27.23 -7.22
C CYS A 165 -2.63 25.93 -8.04
N PHE A 166 -1.75 25.82 -9.03
CA PHE A 166 -1.65 24.62 -9.89
C PHE A 166 -0.20 24.22 -10.11
N TYR A 167 0.08 22.95 -9.89
CA TYR A 167 1.37 22.35 -10.23
C TYR A 167 1.21 20.95 -10.78
N THR A 168 2.19 20.52 -11.57
CA THR A 168 2.31 19.15 -12.07
C THR A 168 3.43 18.41 -11.35
N THR A 169 3.30 17.11 -11.25
CA THR A 169 4.26 16.20 -10.61
C THR A 169 4.66 15.13 -11.59
N VAL A 170 5.97 14.91 -11.75
CA VAL A 170 6.53 13.75 -12.45
C VAL A 170 7.46 13.03 -11.49
N SER A 171 7.37 11.70 -11.40
CA SER A 171 8.23 10.92 -10.52
C SER A 171 8.72 9.66 -11.20
N LEU A 172 9.98 9.33 -10.93
CA LEU A 172 10.58 8.01 -11.17
C LEU A 172 10.77 7.36 -9.80
N LEU A 173 10.29 6.13 -9.64
CA LEU A 173 10.26 5.46 -8.35
C LEU A 173 10.78 4.01 -8.47
N THR A 174 11.20 3.45 -7.34
CA THR A 174 11.54 2.03 -7.22
C THR A 174 10.89 1.43 -6.00
N GLN A 175 10.40 0.18 -6.08
CA GLN A 175 9.76 -0.49 -4.95
C GLN A 175 10.78 -0.75 -3.83
N MET A 176 10.37 -0.53 -2.59
CA MET A 176 11.22 -0.83 -1.44
C MET A 176 10.43 -1.35 -0.24
N GLN A 177 9.47 -0.58 0.29
CA GLN A 177 8.75 -0.98 1.51
C GLN A 177 7.83 -2.18 1.28
N TYR A 178 7.11 -2.16 0.17
CA TYR A 178 6.31 -3.26 -0.34
C TYR A 178 6.75 -3.52 -1.77
N THR A 179 6.83 -4.78 -2.14
CA THR A 179 7.30 -5.21 -3.46
C THR A 179 6.30 -6.17 -4.08
N SER A 180 6.22 -6.15 -5.41
CA SER A 180 5.46 -7.14 -6.15
C SER A 180 6.01 -8.54 -5.89
N ALA A 181 5.12 -9.51 -5.78
CA ALA A 181 5.48 -10.91 -5.65
C ALA A 181 5.78 -11.52 -7.03
N GLY A 182 6.52 -12.63 -7.06
CA GLY A 182 6.75 -13.41 -8.26
C GLY A 182 6.03 -14.77 -8.22
N PRO A 183 6.04 -15.51 -9.33
CA PRO A 183 5.37 -16.80 -9.45
C PRO A 183 5.92 -17.89 -8.53
N GLU A 184 7.11 -17.72 -7.99
CA GLU A 184 7.77 -18.64 -7.06
C GLU A 184 7.44 -18.28 -5.60
N GLY A 185 6.29 -17.67 -5.36
CA GLY A 185 5.88 -17.22 -4.03
C GLY A 185 6.48 -15.88 -3.64
N ASN A 186 7.03 -15.77 -2.45
CA ASN A 186 7.47 -14.51 -1.87
C ASN A 186 8.88 -14.05 -2.30
N SER A 187 9.60 -14.84 -3.07
CA SER A 187 11.05 -14.65 -3.32
C SER A 187 11.35 -13.77 -4.52
N ALA A 188 10.51 -13.77 -5.55
CA ALA A 188 10.70 -12.88 -6.66
C ALA A 188 10.28 -11.47 -6.27
N ASN A 189 11.08 -10.51 -6.57
CA ASN A 189 10.81 -9.13 -6.25
C ASN A 189 11.26 -8.21 -7.39
N TYR A 190 10.53 -7.16 -7.52
CA TYR A 190 10.76 -6.10 -8.46
C TYR A 190 12.21 -5.55 -8.41
N ALA A 191 12.72 -5.27 -7.22
CA ALA A 191 14.04 -4.67 -7.05
C ALA A 191 15.18 -5.54 -7.64
N LYS A 192 15.04 -6.88 -7.55
CA LYS A 192 16.05 -7.80 -8.08
C LYS A 192 16.06 -7.84 -9.60
N TYR A 193 14.90 -7.79 -10.25
CA TYR A 193 14.77 -8.12 -11.67
C TYR A 193 14.60 -6.91 -12.58
N THR A 194 14.00 -5.84 -12.09
CA THR A 194 13.67 -4.66 -12.92
C THR A 194 14.04 -3.33 -12.29
N GLY A 195 14.05 -3.23 -10.98
CA GLY A 195 14.12 -2.04 -10.14
C GLY A 195 14.77 -0.78 -10.75
N PHE A 196 16.07 -0.83 -11.01
CA PHE A 196 16.79 0.35 -11.52
C PHE A 196 16.63 0.53 -13.03
N ILE A 197 16.47 -0.55 -13.78
CA ILE A 197 16.43 -0.50 -15.27
C ILE A 197 15.08 -0.02 -15.78
N LEU A 198 14.01 -0.38 -15.05
CA LEU A 198 12.63 0.01 -15.39
C LEU A 198 11.99 0.61 -14.14
N PRO A 199 12.25 1.89 -13.83
CA PRO A 199 11.60 2.55 -12.70
C PRO A 199 10.10 2.66 -12.97
N GLU A 200 9.32 2.66 -11.89
CA GLU A 200 7.92 3.06 -11.95
C GLU A 200 7.83 4.54 -12.35
N CYS A 201 6.84 4.88 -13.16
CA CYS A 201 6.59 6.23 -13.60
C CYS A 201 5.27 6.75 -13.03
N TYR A 202 5.30 7.98 -12.51
CA TYR A 202 4.10 8.67 -12.05
C TYR A 202 4.02 10.06 -12.67
N ILE A 203 2.82 10.42 -13.11
CA ILE A 203 2.49 11.77 -13.59
C ILE A 203 1.18 12.20 -12.92
N GLY A 204 1.15 13.40 -12.38
CA GLY A 204 -0.03 13.94 -11.72
C GLY A 204 -0.14 15.45 -11.80
N ALA A 205 -1.32 15.94 -11.44
CA ALA A 205 -1.62 17.35 -11.35
C ALA A 205 -2.33 17.65 -10.03
N THR A 206 -2.02 18.79 -9.45
CA THR A 206 -2.62 19.28 -8.21
C THR A 206 -3.12 20.69 -8.41
N TYR A 207 -4.37 20.91 -8.01
CA TYR A 207 -4.96 22.24 -7.89
C TYR A 207 -5.32 22.52 -6.44
N HIS A 208 -4.99 23.71 -5.94
CA HIS A 208 -5.40 24.15 -4.62
C HIS A 208 -5.78 25.64 -4.62
N LYS A 209 -6.87 25.96 -3.95
CA LYS A 209 -7.29 27.36 -3.78
C LYS A 209 -8.16 27.48 -2.53
N GLY A 210 -7.81 28.41 -1.66
CA GLY A 210 -8.50 28.56 -0.38
C GLY A 210 -8.43 27.28 0.45
N GLY A 211 -9.58 26.75 0.87
CA GLY A 211 -9.68 25.49 1.62
C GLY A 211 -9.71 24.22 0.77
N PHE A 212 -9.79 24.36 -0.55
CA PHE A 212 -9.91 23.23 -1.49
C PHE A 212 -8.55 22.76 -2.00
N LEU A 213 -8.37 21.45 -2.10
CA LEU A 213 -7.26 20.79 -2.81
C LEU A 213 -7.81 19.61 -3.59
N GLY A 214 -7.49 19.55 -4.89
CA GLY A 214 -7.78 18.43 -5.77
C GLY A 214 -6.49 17.90 -6.38
N ARG A 215 -6.35 16.58 -6.46
CA ARG A 215 -5.21 15.91 -7.07
C ARG A 215 -5.66 14.75 -7.91
N ILE A 216 -5.08 14.61 -9.10
CA ILE A 216 -5.24 13.45 -9.97
C ILE A 216 -3.86 12.93 -10.38
N GLY A 217 -3.77 11.66 -10.70
CA GLY A 217 -2.52 11.12 -11.20
C GLY A 217 -2.69 9.72 -11.79
N VAL A 218 -1.73 9.39 -12.64
CA VAL A 218 -1.58 8.07 -13.25
C VAL A 218 -0.20 7.53 -12.91
N HIS A 219 -0.11 6.23 -12.79
CA HIS A 219 1.08 5.51 -12.41
C HIS A 219 1.24 4.29 -13.31
N GLU A 220 2.44 4.05 -13.78
CA GLU A 220 2.85 2.90 -14.56
C GLU A 220 3.88 2.11 -13.76
N ASN A 221 3.76 0.79 -13.77
CA ASN A 221 4.70 -0.13 -13.14
C ASN A 221 4.93 -1.33 -14.05
N THR A 222 6.18 -1.54 -14.45
CA THR A 222 6.62 -2.73 -15.19
C THR A 222 7.45 -3.62 -14.29
N ILE A 223 7.03 -4.88 -14.13
CA ILE A 223 7.76 -5.88 -13.37
C ILE A 223 8.26 -7.01 -14.26
N LYS A 224 9.30 -7.69 -13.80
CA LYS A 224 9.80 -8.96 -14.35
C LYS A 224 9.47 -10.07 -13.34
N PRO A 225 8.34 -10.80 -13.49
CA PRO A 225 7.89 -11.76 -12.49
C PRO A 225 8.90 -12.86 -12.19
N ARG A 226 9.62 -13.32 -13.22
CA ARG A 226 10.69 -14.31 -13.11
C ARG A 226 11.80 -14.01 -14.12
N TYR A 227 12.95 -14.62 -13.98
CA TYR A 227 14.10 -14.46 -14.88
C TYR A 227 14.59 -15.77 -15.48
N MET A 228 14.10 -16.92 -14.96
CA MET A 228 14.42 -18.25 -15.49
C MET A 228 13.13 -18.99 -15.82
N GLY A 229 13.19 -19.81 -16.84
CA GLY A 229 12.18 -20.75 -17.30
C GLY A 229 12.81 -22.07 -17.72
N LEU A 230 11.98 -22.99 -18.20
CA LEU A 230 12.43 -24.26 -18.78
C LEU A 230 12.23 -24.22 -20.30
N VAL A 231 13.29 -24.48 -21.04
CA VAL A 231 13.29 -24.67 -22.49
C VAL A 231 13.81 -26.06 -22.78
N GLU A 232 12.99 -26.92 -23.37
CA GLU A 232 13.33 -28.34 -23.62
C GLU A 232 13.85 -29.09 -22.39
N GLY A 233 13.31 -28.71 -21.20
CA GLY A 233 13.73 -29.32 -19.92
C GLY A 233 14.96 -28.70 -19.27
N GLU A 234 15.67 -27.81 -19.95
CA GLU A 234 16.85 -27.10 -19.44
C GLU A 234 16.52 -25.70 -18.95
N SER A 235 17.19 -25.24 -17.89
CA SER A 235 17.02 -23.89 -17.34
C SER A 235 17.56 -22.84 -18.31
N ALA A 236 16.73 -21.89 -18.70
CA ALA A 236 17.10 -20.78 -19.59
C ALA A 236 16.66 -19.43 -19.01
N PHE A 237 17.35 -18.34 -19.39
CA PHE A 237 16.88 -17.00 -19.09
C PHE A 237 15.64 -16.66 -19.94
N VAL A 238 14.63 -16.09 -19.28
CA VAL A 238 13.42 -15.60 -19.94
C VAL A 238 13.25 -14.09 -19.75
N SER A 239 12.55 -13.45 -20.65
CA SER A 239 12.34 -12.00 -20.67
C SER A 239 10.91 -11.58 -20.31
N ASP A 240 10.22 -12.41 -19.53
CA ASP A 240 8.84 -12.16 -19.11
C ASP A 240 8.71 -10.78 -18.46
N ARG A 241 7.70 -10.02 -18.88
CA ARG A 241 7.38 -8.71 -18.32
C ARG A 241 5.88 -8.55 -18.22
N MET A 242 5.47 -7.75 -17.24
CA MET A 242 4.08 -7.31 -17.10
C MET A 242 4.07 -5.83 -16.76
N THR A 243 3.35 -5.05 -17.56
CA THR A 243 3.13 -3.61 -17.33
C THR A 243 1.72 -3.40 -16.81
N THR A 244 1.59 -2.60 -15.77
CA THR A 244 0.33 -2.27 -15.11
C THR A 244 0.15 -0.76 -14.99
N PHE A 245 -1.10 -0.32 -14.99
CA PHE A 245 -1.47 1.08 -14.85
C PHE A 245 -2.42 1.27 -13.67
N SER A 246 -2.25 2.39 -12.97
CA SER A 246 -3.15 2.79 -11.90
C SER A 246 -3.47 4.29 -12.05
N ALA A 247 -4.67 4.67 -11.67
CA ALA A 247 -5.09 6.06 -11.65
C ALA A 247 -5.80 6.39 -10.35
N PHE A 248 -5.71 7.64 -9.89
CA PHE A 248 -6.41 8.08 -8.70
C PHE A 248 -6.90 9.52 -8.81
N MET A 249 -7.89 9.83 -7.99
CA MET A 249 -8.36 11.17 -7.67
C MET A 249 -8.40 11.35 -6.16
N PHE A 250 -7.93 12.49 -5.68
CA PHE A 250 -8.03 12.92 -4.28
C PHE A 250 -8.63 14.31 -4.20
N LEU A 251 -9.56 14.48 -3.26
CA LEU A 251 -10.20 15.76 -2.97
C LEU A 251 -10.10 16.05 -1.47
N GLN A 252 -9.83 17.29 -1.12
CA GLN A 252 -9.85 17.78 0.25
C GLN A 252 -10.52 19.14 0.30
N TYR A 253 -11.34 19.35 1.33
CA TYR A 253 -11.87 20.64 1.68
C TYR A 253 -11.68 20.92 3.18
N LYS A 254 -11.16 22.09 3.50
CA LYS A 254 -10.94 22.54 4.88
C LYS A 254 -11.55 23.92 5.08
N GLN A 255 -12.39 24.05 6.13
CA GLN A 255 -12.95 25.34 6.53
C GLN A 255 -13.08 25.40 8.05
N GLY A 256 -12.34 26.31 8.67
CA GLY A 256 -12.30 26.44 10.12
C GLY A 256 -11.87 25.15 10.81
N LEU A 257 -12.75 24.57 11.62
CA LEU A 257 -12.53 23.31 12.33
C LEU A 257 -12.92 22.07 11.53
N PHE A 258 -13.57 22.25 10.39
CA PHE A 258 -14.06 21.15 9.54
C PHE A 258 -13.02 20.76 8.49
N SER A 259 -12.86 19.46 8.27
CA SER A 259 -12.08 18.90 7.16
C SER A 259 -12.82 17.69 6.57
N ALA A 260 -12.96 17.68 5.25
CA ALA A 260 -13.45 16.53 4.48
C ALA A 260 -12.36 16.13 3.48
N LYS A 261 -12.11 14.84 3.34
CA LYS A 261 -11.19 14.26 2.39
C LYS A 261 -11.82 13.05 1.72
N ALA A 262 -11.55 12.84 0.45
CA ALA A 262 -11.97 11.64 -0.28
C ALA A 262 -10.90 11.25 -1.28
N LYS A 263 -10.73 9.95 -1.50
CA LYS A 263 -9.82 9.38 -2.48
C LYS A 263 -10.46 8.18 -3.16
N SER A 264 -10.27 8.07 -4.47
CA SER A 264 -10.65 6.89 -5.24
C SER A 264 -9.47 6.47 -6.11
N VAL A 265 -9.25 5.17 -6.22
CA VAL A 265 -8.15 4.56 -6.96
C VAL A 265 -8.70 3.43 -7.80
N LEU A 266 -8.32 3.38 -9.06
CA LEU A 266 -8.47 2.23 -9.95
C LEU A 266 -7.07 1.71 -10.23
N ALA A 267 -6.76 0.44 -9.90
CA ALA A 267 -5.43 -0.11 -10.00
C ALA A 267 -5.41 -1.47 -10.68
N GLN A 268 -4.48 -1.64 -11.61
CA GLN A 268 -4.04 -2.94 -12.08
C GLN A 268 -2.88 -3.42 -11.18
N GLY A 269 -2.97 -4.65 -10.66
CA GLY A 269 -2.00 -5.13 -9.70
C GLY A 269 -2.17 -4.48 -8.32
N GLY A 270 -1.47 -3.47 -7.94
CA GLY A 270 -1.66 -2.67 -6.72
C GLY A 270 -1.12 -3.28 -5.42
N GLU A 271 -0.68 -4.52 -5.40
CA GLU A 271 -0.18 -5.22 -4.21
C GLU A 271 1.09 -4.58 -3.65
N HIS A 272 1.96 -4.01 -4.50
CA HIS A 272 3.17 -3.28 -4.11
C HIS A 272 2.86 -1.94 -3.41
N MET A 273 1.63 -1.47 -3.53
CA MET A 273 1.11 -0.31 -2.77
C MET A 273 0.23 -0.74 -1.59
N ASN A 274 0.28 -2.03 -1.20
CA ASN A 274 -0.50 -2.59 -0.10
C ASN A 274 -2.01 -2.47 -0.27
N MET A 275 -2.48 -2.41 -1.51
CA MET A 275 -3.89 -2.48 -1.90
C MET A 275 -4.31 -3.94 -2.15
N LEU A 276 -5.61 -4.18 -2.37
CA LEU A 276 -6.06 -5.43 -2.98
C LEU A 276 -5.43 -5.53 -4.36
N GLY A 277 -5.07 -6.74 -4.78
CA GLY A 277 -4.53 -6.94 -6.11
C GLY A 277 -3.43 -7.99 -6.16
N GLY A 278 -2.95 -8.17 -7.35
CA GLY A 278 -1.94 -9.12 -7.73
C GLY A 278 -2.03 -9.38 -9.23
N TYR A 279 -1.58 -10.53 -9.65
CA TYR A 279 -1.65 -10.96 -11.05
C TYR A 279 -1.64 -12.48 -11.13
N GLY A 280 -2.00 -13.01 -12.28
CA GLY A 280 -1.96 -14.43 -12.56
C GLY A 280 -1.30 -14.74 -13.90
N ILE A 281 -1.06 -16.01 -14.17
CA ILE A 281 -0.51 -16.51 -15.44
C ILE A 281 -1.66 -16.69 -16.42
N SER A 282 -1.57 -16.08 -17.58
CA SER A 282 -2.54 -16.23 -18.68
C SER A 282 -2.12 -17.28 -19.71
N LYS A 283 -0.81 -17.45 -19.91
CA LYS A 283 -0.28 -18.42 -20.88
C LYS A 283 1.12 -18.89 -20.50
N LYS A 284 1.45 -20.13 -20.84
CA LYS A 284 2.79 -20.73 -20.73
C LYS A 284 3.25 -21.21 -22.09
N PHE A 285 4.50 -20.92 -22.45
CA PHE A 285 5.15 -21.34 -23.67
C PHE A 285 6.29 -22.28 -23.33
N THR A 286 5.96 -23.55 -23.10
CA THR A 286 6.88 -24.57 -22.59
C THR A 286 6.99 -25.80 -23.50
N ALA A 287 6.30 -25.82 -24.64
CA ALA A 287 6.39 -26.91 -25.58
C ALA A 287 7.72 -26.86 -26.38
N ALA A 288 8.02 -27.96 -27.08
CA ALA A 288 9.20 -28.03 -27.94
C ALA A 288 9.19 -26.90 -28.98
N GLY A 289 10.29 -26.15 -29.09
CA GLY A 289 10.42 -25.00 -29.97
C GLY A 289 9.90 -23.67 -29.41
N GLU A 290 9.39 -23.66 -28.17
CA GLU A 290 9.03 -22.45 -27.45
C GLU A 290 10.18 -21.99 -26.51
N ASP A 291 10.15 -20.73 -26.09
CA ASP A 291 11.23 -20.10 -25.34
C ASP A 291 11.08 -20.19 -23.80
N GLY A 292 10.07 -20.95 -23.33
CA GLY A 292 9.80 -21.13 -21.89
C GLY A 292 9.30 -19.88 -21.16
N HIS A 293 8.85 -18.86 -21.87
CA HIS A 293 8.29 -17.65 -21.24
C HIS A 293 6.83 -17.85 -20.82
N TYR A 294 6.33 -16.94 -19.96
CA TYR A 294 4.93 -16.86 -19.54
C TYR A 294 4.37 -15.48 -19.83
N GLU A 295 3.09 -15.44 -20.18
CA GLU A 295 2.31 -14.22 -20.18
C GLU A 295 1.52 -14.10 -18.88
N TYR A 296 1.31 -12.86 -18.45
CA TYR A 296 0.65 -12.54 -17.20
C TYR A 296 -0.49 -11.57 -17.41
N THR A 297 -1.52 -11.69 -16.59
CA THR A 297 -2.65 -10.77 -16.55
C THR A 297 -2.81 -10.19 -15.15
N PRO A 298 -2.83 -8.84 -14.97
CA PRO A 298 -3.02 -8.22 -13.68
C PRO A 298 -4.49 -8.28 -13.25
N THR A 299 -4.71 -8.26 -11.94
CA THR A 299 -6.04 -7.99 -11.38
C THR A 299 -6.39 -6.52 -11.55
N LEU A 300 -7.67 -6.24 -11.73
CA LEU A 300 -8.22 -4.90 -11.64
C LEU A 300 -8.94 -4.73 -10.31
N THR A 301 -8.62 -3.66 -9.58
CA THR A 301 -9.24 -3.37 -8.28
C THR A 301 -9.66 -1.91 -8.21
N THR A 302 -10.75 -1.66 -7.52
CA THR A 302 -11.15 -0.30 -7.14
C THR A 302 -11.11 -0.16 -5.63
N SER A 303 -10.61 0.98 -5.15
CA SER A 303 -10.52 1.31 -3.73
C SER A 303 -10.86 2.76 -3.53
N SER A 304 -11.72 3.04 -2.55
CA SER A 304 -12.16 4.40 -2.25
C SER A 304 -12.31 4.60 -0.75
N TRP A 305 -12.04 5.80 -0.31
CA TRP A 305 -12.33 6.19 1.06
C TRP A 305 -12.76 7.65 1.16
N ALA A 306 -13.54 7.95 2.19
CA ALA A 306 -13.87 9.29 2.63
C ALA A 306 -13.56 9.45 4.12
N SER A 307 -13.12 10.64 4.52
CA SER A 307 -12.82 10.97 5.91
C SER A 307 -13.29 12.37 6.24
N PHE A 308 -14.07 12.48 7.31
CA PHE A 308 -14.62 13.74 7.80
C PHE A 308 -14.09 13.98 9.21
N SER A 309 -13.75 15.21 9.55
CA SER A 309 -13.34 15.53 10.90
C SER A 309 -13.77 16.94 11.29
N TYR A 310 -14.06 17.11 12.59
CA TYR A 310 -14.42 18.37 13.17
C TYR A 310 -13.81 18.54 14.56
N GLY A 311 -13.27 19.71 14.84
CA GLY A 311 -12.73 20.07 16.15
C GLY A 311 -11.21 20.21 16.18
N LYS A 312 -10.68 20.70 17.31
CA LYS A 312 -9.25 20.90 17.55
C LYS A 312 -8.82 20.25 18.88
N LYS A 313 -9.24 20.81 20.04
CA LYS A 313 -8.95 20.25 21.37
C LYS A 313 -9.71 18.93 21.56
N TYR A 314 -11.01 18.96 21.35
CA TYR A 314 -11.86 17.79 21.18
C TYR A 314 -12.14 17.63 19.70
N ARG A 315 -11.78 16.51 19.15
CA ARG A 315 -11.95 16.24 17.73
C ARG A 315 -12.69 14.94 17.53
N ALA A 316 -13.73 14.97 16.70
CA ALA A 316 -14.39 13.80 16.17
C ALA A 316 -13.98 13.60 14.71
N SER A 317 -13.85 12.35 14.30
CA SER A 317 -13.67 12.01 12.88
C SER A 317 -14.43 10.73 12.53
N LEU A 318 -14.77 10.60 11.25
CA LEU A 318 -15.42 9.43 10.67
C LEU A 318 -14.63 9.04 9.43
N PHE A 319 -14.27 7.79 9.34
CA PHE A 319 -13.68 7.16 8.16
C PHE A 319 -14.66 6.15 7.56
N LEU A 320 -14.76 6.17 6.23
CA LEU A 320 -15.52 5.23 5.41
C LEU A 320 -14.60 4.71 4.31
N GLY A 321 -14.42 3.40 4.21
CA GLY A 321 -13.60 2.77 3.18
C GLY A 321 -14.34 1.65 2.47
N TYR A 322 -14.14 1.51 1.16
CA TYR A 322 -14.63 0.41 0.33
C TYR A 322 -13.59 0.03 -0.70
N ALA A 323 -13.36 -1.27 -0.86
CA ALA A 323 -12.50 -1.80 -1.92
C ALA A 323 -13.13 -3.06 -2.51
N ARG A 324 -12.93 -3.26 -3.82
CA ARG A 324 -13.48 -4.39 -4.57
C ARG A 324 -12.45 -4.91 -5.56
N ASN A 325 -12.33 -6.23 -5.60
CA ASN A 325 -11.64 -6.97 -6.63
C ASN A 325 -12.60 -7.15 -7.82
N LEU A 326 -12.18 -6.70 -9.01
CA LEU A 326 -12.96 -6.77 -10.26
C LEU A 326 -12.53 -7.95 -11.14
N GLY A 327 -11.59 -8.76 -10.67
CA GLY A 327 -11.02 -9.88 -11.40
C GLY A 327 -9.78 -9.51 -12.19
N THR A 328 -9.31 -10.42 -13.04
CA THR A 328 -8.17 -10.22 -13.92
C THR A 328 -8.57 -9.49 -15.21
N MET A 329 -7.62 -8.75 -15.80
CA MET A 329 -7.85 -8.01 -17.05
C MET A 329 -8.07 -8.93 -18.25
N GLY A 330 -7.45 -10.10 -18.26
CA GLY A 330 -7.63 -11.17 -19.24
C GLY A 330 -7.83 -12.49 -18.54
N ASP A 331 -8.11 -13.53 -19.29
CA ASP A 331 -8.33 -14.86 -18.75
C ASP A 331 -7.03 -15.46 -18.19
N LEU A 332 -7.16 -16.17 -17.09
CA LEU A 332 -6.10 -16.96 -16.50
C LEU A 332 -5.97 -18.31 -17.26
N LEU A 333 -4.79 -18.88 -17.19
CA LEU A 333 -4.54 -20.22 -17.73
C LEU A 333 -5.44 -21.24 -17.02
N GLU A 334 -6.33 -21.87 -17.76
CA GLU A 334 -7.22 -22.90 -17.22
C GLU A 334 -6.51 -24.24 -16.99
N ILE A 335 -7.18 -25.16 -16.30
CA ILE A 335 -6.75 -26.53 -16.13
C ILE A 335 -6.91 -27.27 -17.49
N GLU A 336 -5.95 -28.12 -17.85
CA GLU A 336 -5.82 -28.75 -19.17
C GLU A 336 -7.03 -29.50 -19.70
N ASP A 337 -8.03 -29.78 -18.90
CA ASP A 337 -9.23 -30.52 -19.32
C ASP A 337 -10.40 -29.65 -19.79
N GLY A 338 -10.18 -28.37 -19.96
CA GLY A 338 -11.17 -27.43 -20.46
C GLY A 338 -12.31 -27.13 -19.48
N SER A 339 -12.07 -27.28 -18.18
CA SER A 339 -13.09 -27.03 -17.14
C SER A 339 -13.47 -25.56 -17.01
N GLY A 340 -12.68 -24.60 -17.55
CA GLY A 340 -12.82 -23.16 -17.31
C GLY A 340 -12.42 -22.73 -15.90
N LEU A 341 -11.70 -23.59 -15.18
CA LEU A 341 -11.19 -23.32 -13.83
C LEU A 341 -9.67 -23.19 -13.85
N VAL A 342 -9.13 -22.46 -12.87
CA VAL A 342 -7.69 -22.35 -12.63
C VAL A 342 -7.38 -22.72 -11.19
N ASP A 343 -6.24 -23.38 -10.96
CA ASP A 343 -5.74 -23.59 -9.61
C ASP A 343 -5.17 -22.28 -9.09
N SER A 344 -5.86 -21.65 -8.17
CA SER A 344 -5.51 -20.33 -7.60
C SER A 344 -4.16 -20.33 -6.88
N ARG A 345 -3.64 -21.49 -6.48
CA ARG A 345 -2.32 -21.61 -5.83
C ARG A 345 -1.18 -21.64 -6.82
N GLN A 346 -1.42 -22.16 -8.03
CA GLN A 346 -0.39 -22.35 -9.06
C GLN A 346 -0.42 -21.28 -10.15
N ASN A 347 -1.60 -20.87 -10.56
CA ASN A 347 -1.78 -19.99 -11.71
C ASN A 347 -2.27 -18.58 -11.34
N TYR A 348 -2.82 -18.39 -10.14
CA TYR A 348 -3.24 -17.08 -9.65
C TYR A 348 -2.38 -16.63 -8.49
N LEU A 349 -1.60 -15.58 -8.70
CA LEU A 349 -0.65 -15.02 -7.76
C LEU A 349 -1.23 -13.74 -7.16
N ALA A 350 -1.75 -13.79 -5.95
CA ALA A 350 -2.28 -12.62 -5.26
C ALA A 350 -1.49 -12.34 -3.99
N LYS A 351 -0.88 -11.16 -3.89
CA LYS A 351 -0.31 -10.61 -2.66
C LYS A 351 -1.31 -9.64 -2.05
N ASN A 352 -1.50 -9.67 -0.73
CA ASN A 352 -2.48 -8.85 0.00
C ASN A 352 -3.94 -9.00 -0.46
N THR A 353 -4.21 -9.88 -1.40
CA THR A 353 -5.55 -10.23 -1.86
C THR A 353 -5.66 -11.74 -1.87
N TYR A 354 -6.67 -12.27 -1.23
CA TYR A 354 -7.03 -13.67 -1.36
C TYR A 354 -7.81 -13.83 -2.67
N SER A 355 -7.52 -14.86 -3.45
CA SER A 355 -8.19 -15.10 -4.73
C SER A 355 -9.71 -15.28 -4.61
N ASN A 356 -10.21 -15.63 -3.41
CA ASN A 356 -11.64 -15.69 -3.09
C ASN A 356 -12.20 -14.41 -2.44
N LEU A 357 -11.40 -13.36 -2.22
CA LEU A 357 -11.85 -12.09 -1.68
C LEU A 357 -12.47 -11.22 -2.78
N ASN A 358 -13.74 -10.90 -2.64
CA ASN A 358 -14.49 -10.09 -3.60
C ASN A 358 -14.51 -8.60 -3.23
N ALA A 359 -14.84 -8.26 -1.98
CA ALA A 359 -14.95 -6.88 -1.53
C ALA A 359 -14.63 -6.75 -0.04
N THR A 360 -14.30 -5.55 0.40
CA THR A 360 -14.15 -5.22 1.82
C THR A 360 -14.59 -3.78 2.08
N TYR A 361 -15.11 -3.51 3.27
CA TYR A 361 -15.40 -2.16 3.71
C TYR A 361 -15.05 -1.96 5.20
N ARG A 362 -14.88 -0.70 5.57
CA ARG A 362 -14.63 -0.29 6.96
C ARG A 362 -15.34 1.02 7.27
N VAL A 363 -15.88 1.08 8.48
CA VAL A 363 -16.45 2.29 9.08
C VAL A 363 -15.74 2.52 10.40
N SER A 364 -15.13 3.71 10.60
CA SER A 364 -14.36 3.99 11.82
C SER A 364 -14.65 5.40 12.35
N PRO A 365 -15.60 5.55 13.30
CA PRO A 365 -15.70 6.76 14.11
C PRO A 365 -14.56 6.83 15.14
N THR A 366 -13.99 8.03 15.31
CA THR A 366 -12.89 8.30 16.23
C THR A 366 -13.19 9.56 17.04
N ILE A 367 -12.90 9.54 18.32
CA ILE A 367 -12.87 10.74 19.17
C ILE A 367 -11.45 10.91 19.71
N SER A 368 -10.98 12.16 19.80
CA SER A 368 -9.67 12.46 20.37
C SER A 368 -9.71 13.72 21.23
N TRP A 369 -8.89 13.68 22.26
CA TRP A 369 -8.62 14.81 23.13
C TRP A 369 -7.14 15.21 23.01
N ASN A 370 -6.90 16.44 22.54
CA ASN A 370 -5.57 17.01 22.37
C ASN A 370 -5.33 18.09 23.41
N PHE A 371 -4.32 17.90 24.28
CA PHE A 371 -3.96 18.85 25.31
C PHE A 371 -2.44 19.01 25.37
N GLY A 372 -1.97 20.19 24.91
CA GLY A 372 -0.53 20.43 24.73
C GLY A 372 0.10 19.36 23.82
N PRO A 373 1.19 18.72 24.24
CA PRO A 373 1.89 17.70 23.46
C PRO A 373 1.22 16.31 23.50
N VAL A 374 0.15 16.14 24.30
CA VAL A 374 -0.50 14.83 24.52
C VAL A 374 -1.78 14.72 23.71
N THR A 375 -1.96 13.56 23.08
CA THR A 375 -3.20 13.15 22.43
C THR A 375 -3.68 11.82 23.02
N LEU A 376 -4.93 11.78 23.48
CA LEU A 376 -5.65 10.55 23.79
C LEU A 376 -6.74 10.37 22.75
N ALA A 377 -6.92 9.15 22.25
CA ALA A 377 -7.93 8.89 21.23
C ALA A 377 -8.53 7.49 21.39
N LEU A 378 -9.81 7.40 21.08
CA LEU A 378 -10.57 6.15 21.02
C LEU A 378 -11.18 6.04 19.63
N GLU A 379 -10.94 4.92 18.96
CA GLU A 379 -11.50 4.58 17.64
C GLU A 379 -12.24 3.25 17.76
N TYR A 380 -13.44 3.22 17.26
CA TYR A 380 -14.15 1.99 16.95
C TYR A 380 -14.07 1.75 15.47
N SER A 381 -13.83 0.51 15.04
CA SER A 381 -13.81 0.14 13.64
C SER A 381 -14.65 -1.11 13.43
N TYR A 382 -15.60 -1.05 12.51
CA TYR A 382 -16.23 -2.24 11.95
C TYR A 382 -15.66 -2.47 10.55
N SER A 383 -14.99 -3.61 10.36
CA SER A 383 -14.43 -4.03 9.08
C SER A 383 -15.11 -5.31 8.64
N ALA A 384 -15.53 -5.40 7.38
CA ALA A 384 -16.09 -6.61 6.82
C ALA A 384 -15.45 -6.94 5.48
N ALA A 385 -15.32 -8.24 5.19
CA ALA A 385 -14.81 -8.78 3.95
C ALA A 385 -15.81 -9.78 3.36
N GLN A 386 -16.04 -9.71 2.05
CA GLN A 386 -16.85 -10.65 1.31
C GLN A 386 -15.95 -11.65 0.64
N TYR A 387 -16.11 -12.91 1.03
CA TYR A 387 -15.44 -14.06 0.42
C TYR A 387 -16.42 -14.86 -0.42
N GLY A 388 -15.90 -15.55 -1.43
CA GLY A 388 -16.61 -16.59 -2.15
C GLY A 388 -15.98 -17.96 -1.87
N GLU A 389 -16.67 -19.03 -2.21
CA GLU A 389 -16.15 -20.39 -2.06
C GLU A 389 -15.21 -20.75 -3.19
N TYR A 390 -14.19 -21.53 -2.87
CA TYR A 390 -13.36 -22.18 -3.87
C TYR A 390 -14.04 -23.44 -4.38
N LYS A 391 -13.87 -23.72 -5.67
CA LYS A 391 -14.24 -25.01 -6.25
C LYS A 391 -13.09 -26.00 -6.14
N SER A 392 -13.42 -27.29 -5.98
CA SER A 392 -12.49 -28.40 -6.14
C SER A 392 -12.82 -29.12 -7.44
N TYR A 393 -11.79 -29.55 -8.15
CA TYR A 393 -11.91 -30.20 -9.44
C TYR A 393 -10.95 -31.39 -9.52
N ILE A 394 -11.36 -32.47 -10.19
CA ILE A 394 -10.55 -33.67 -10.50
C ILE A 394 -10.43 -33.73 -12.02
N ALA A 395 -9.21 -33.55 -12.54
CA ALA A 395 -8.93 -33.67 -13.96
C ALA A 395 -9.14 -35.10 -14.50
N VAL A 396 -9.22 -35.22 -15.83
CA VAL A 396 -9.41 -36.51 -16.52
C VAL A 396 -8.32 -37.53 -16.18
N ASP A 397 -7.11 -37.08 -15.93
CA ASP A 397 -5.95 -37.87 -15.49
C ASP A 397 -6.01 -38.28 -14.00
N GLY A 398 -7.06 -37.89 -13.27
CA GLY A 398 -7.22 -38.14 -11.84
C GLY A 398 -6.51 -37.13 -10.93
N THR A 399 -5.82 -36.10 -11.46
CA THR A 399 -5.20 -35.06 -10.67
C THR A 399 -6.26 -34.23 -9.96
N LYS A 400 -6.10 -34.06 -8.65
CA LYS A 400 -7.01 -33.27 -7.82
C LYS A 400 -6.53 -31.83 -7.74
N TYR A 401 -7.32 -30.94 -8.26
CA TYR A 401 -7.18 -29.48 -8.07
C TYR A 401 -8.12 -29.00 -6.97
N SER A 402 -7.65 -28.13 -6.10
CA SER A 402 -8.43 -27.52 -5.01
C SER A 402 -8.15 -26.05 -4.93
N GLN A 403 -9.09 -25.28 -4.37
CA GLN A 403 -9.03 -23.80 -4.33
C GLN A 403 -9.06 -23.18 -5.74
N CYS A 404 -9.79 -23.79 -6.66
CA CYS A 404 -9.96 -23.27 -8.01
C CYS A 404 -10.91 -22.07 -8.03
N VAL A 405 -10.56 -21.08 -8.86
CA VAL A 405 -11.40 -19.92 -9.20
C VAL A 405 -11.78 -19.99 -10.69
N GLY A 406 -12.69 -19.12 -11.12
CA GLY A 406 -12.98 -18.97 -12.55
C GLY A 406 -11.81 -18.34 -13.31
N LEU A 407 -11.86 -18.38 -14.65
CA LEU A 407 -10.82 -17.80 -15.53
C LEU A 407 -10.55 -16.32 -15.28
N ASN A 408 -11.53 -15.60 -14.74
CA ASN A 408 -11.38 -14.19 -14.33
C ASN A 408 -10.73 -14.00 -12.94
N GLY A 409 -10.24 -15.07 -12.30
CA GLY A 409 -9.58 -15.01 -11.00
C GLY A 409 -10.48 -14.74 -9.81
N LEU A 410 -11.80 -14.84 -9.94
CA LEU A 410 -12.77 -14.63 -8.87
C LEU A 410 -13.50 -15.93 -8.50
N ALA A 411 -13.68 -16.14 -7.19
CA ALA A 411 -14.65 -17.13 -6.72
C ALA A 411 -16.06 -16.55 -6.89
N SER A 412 -16.93 -17.26 -7.62
CA SER A 412 -18.26 -16.75 -8.00
C SER A 412 -19.38 -17.27 -7.11
N GLU A 413 -19.19 -18.39 -6.42
CA GLU A 413 -20.20 -19.08 -5.64
C GLU A 413 -20.03 -18.86 -4.13
N GLY A 414 -21.06 -19.16 -3.34
CA GLY A 414 -21.01 -19.12 -1.87
C GLY A 414 -20.62 -17.79 -1.26
N LYS A 415 -20.95 -16.66 -1.90
CA LYS A 415 -20.54 -15.34 -1.39
C LYS A 415 -21.15 -15.06 -0.03
N HIS A 416 -20.28 -14.77 0.94
CA HIS A 416 -20.67 -14.46 2.32
C HIS A 416 -19.79 -13.37 2.90
N TRP A 417 -20.28 -12.70 3.95
CA TRP A 417 -19.56 -11.64 4.65
C TRP A 417 -19.07 -12.13 6.00
N VAL A 418 -17.82 -11.80 6.31
CA VAL A 418 -17.25 -11.94 7.65
C VAL A 418 -16.89 -10.57 8.19
N GLY A 419 -17.19 -10.32 9.46
CA GLY A 419 -16.98 -9.02 10.10
C GLY A 419 -16.08 -9.09 11.32
N ASN A 420 -15.40 -7.99 11.61
CA ASN A 420 -14.66 -7.77 12.85
C ASN A 420 -15.03 -6.43 13.47
N HIS A 421 -15.27 -6.45 14.77
CA HIS A 421 -15.37 -5.26 15.61
C HIS A 421 -14.03 -5.03 16.27
N ARG A 422 -13.44 -3.83 16.06
CA ARG A 422 -12.21 -3.42 16.72
C ARG A 422 -12.46 -2.18 17.56
N ILE A 423 -12.01 -2.23 18.81
CA ILE A 423 -11.90 -1.05 19.67
C ILE A 423 -10.42 -0.77 19.86
N GLN A 424 -9.99 0.45 19.61
CA GLN A 424 -8.60 0.86 19.72
C GLN A 424 -8.47 2.14 20.53
N PHE A 425 -7.67 2.08 21.58
CA PHE A 425 -7.25 3.25 22.36
C PHE A 425 -5.81 3.61 21.99
N MET A 426 -5.54 4.89 21.85
CA MET A 426 -4.20 5.42 21.58
C MET A 426 -3.85 6.52 22.60
N SER A 427 -2.67 6.43 23.19
CA SER A 427 -2.02 7.55 23.86
C SER A 427 -0.76 7.94 23.11
N LYS A 428 -0.53 9.25 22.94
CA LYS A 428 0.63 9.77 22.21
C LYS A 428 1.15 11.02 22.90
N PHE A 429 2.47 11.07 23.14
CA PHE A 429 3.21 12.26 23.57
C PHE A 429 4.14 12.69 22.44
N THR A 430 4.01 13.93 21.99
CA THR A 430 4.80 14.51 20.87
C THR A 430 5.80 15.52 21.41
N PHE A 431 7.05 15.51 20.97
CA PHE A 431 8.13 16.41 21.36
C PHE A 431 8.91 16.93 20.15
#